data_ad26ed5be25348a1f5bbd35b36029b61
#
_entry.id   ad26ed5be25348a1f5bbd35b36029b61
#
_cell.length_a   1.000
_cell.length_b   1.000
_cell.length_c   1.000
_cell.angle_alpha   90.00
_cell.angle_beta   90.00
_cell.angle_gamma   90.00
#
_symmetry.space_group_name_H-M   'P 1'
#
loop_
_entity.id
_entity.type
_entity.pdbx_description
1 polymer ?
#
loop_
_entity_poly.entity_id
_entity_poly.type
_entity_poly.pdbx_seq_one_letter_code
_entity_poly.pdbx_strand_id
1 'polypeptide(L)'
;MKALCDTHVLLWYLEGRQEMFSPRIQAFLMDERNTLCFSDASIWELAIKASLRKDIFPHDPQRIVDELLDQGFEETRIRLRHIVAVQQLPLLHRDPFDRLLMMQAEVDRMLFLSADSQIMQYQKEYVVDVRA
;
A
#
# COMPACT_ATOMS: atom_id res chain seq x y z
N MET A 1 10.50 11.50 4.85
CA MET A 1 10.64 10.21 4.12
C MET A 1 9.30 9.83 3.54
N LYS A 2 9.28 9.34 2.30
CA LYS A 2 8.05 8.89 1.66
C LYS A 2 7.86 7.39 1.82
N ALA A 3 6.65 6.97 2.12
CA ALA A 3 6.29 5.56 2.27
C ALA A 3 4.99 5.26 1.54
N LEU A 4 5.05 4.29 0.63
CA LEU A 4 3.87 3.76 -0.05
C LEU A 4 3.26 2.68 0.84
N CYS A 5 1.96 2.77 1.07
CA CYS A 5 1.26 1.81 1.92
C CYS A 5 0.55 0.75 1.08
N ASP A 6 0.73 -0.51 1.46
CA ASP A 6 -0.04 -1.63 0.92
C ASP A 6 -1.54 -1.42 1.22
N THR A 7 -2.39 -2.02 0.40
CA THR A 7 -3.84 -1.84 0.49
C THR A 7 -4.39 -2.15 1.90
N HIS A 8 -3.97 -3.25 2.52
CA HIS A 8 -4.43 -3.57 3.88
C HIS A 8 -3.95 -2.56 4.91
N VAL A 9 -2.74 -2.04 4.74
CA VAL A 9 -2.20 -1.00 5.63
C VAL A 9 -3.06 0.27 5.55
N LEU A 10 -3.49 0.64 4.36
CA LEU A 10 -4.39 1.78 4.16
C LEU A 10 -5.70 1.58 4.93
N LEU A 11 -6.30 0.40 4.79
CA LEU A 11 -7.57 0.09 5.44
C LEU A 11 -7.43 0.09 6.96
N TRP A 12 -6.38 -0.53 7.49
CA TRP A 12 -6.13 -0.54 8.94
C TRP A 12 -5.92 0.87 9.49
N TYR A 13 -5.19 1.70 8.73
CA TYR A 13 -4.96 3.08 9.13
C TYR A 13 -6.28 3.85 9.24
N LEU A 14 -7.13 3.75 8.22
CA LEU A 14 -8.41 4.46 8.20
C LEU A 14 -9.39 3.93 9.25
N GLU A 15 -9.31 2.64 9.56
CA GLU A 15 -10.14 2.01 10.58
C GLU A 15 -9.66 2.29 12.02
N GLY A 16 -8.50 2.93 12.16
CA GLY A 16 -7.93 3.21 13.48
C GLY A 16 -7.41 1.97 14.20
N ARG A 17 -7.04 0.94 13.45
CA ARG A 17 -6.62 -0.35 14.01
C ARG A 17 -5.14 -0.34 14.40
N GLN A 18 -4.83 0.39 15.45
CA GLN A 18 -3.46 0.58 15.94
C GLN A 18 -2.77 -0.72 16.33
N GLU A 19 -3.54 -1.73 16.77
CA GLU A 19 -3.02 -3.03 17.17
C GLU A 19 -2.37 -3.80 16.01
N MET A 20 -2.65 -3.40 14.77
CA MET A 20 -2.04 -4.02 13.58
C MET A 20 -0.62 -3.51 13.32
N PHE A 21 -0.18 -2.50 14.03
CA PHE A 21 1.12 -1.86 13.82
C PHE A 21 2.01 -1.99 15.06
N SER A 22 3.29 -2.29 14.86
CA SER A 22 4.26 -2.26 15.94
C SER A 22 4.41 -0.82 16.49
N PRO A 23 4.89 -0.64 17.72
CA PRO A 23 5.06 0.70 18.29
C PRO A 23 5.94 1.63 17.43
N ARG A 24 7.00 1.11 16.81
CA ARG A 24 7.85 1.93 15.95
C ARG A 24 7.14 2.36 14.68
N ILE A 25 6.25 1.51 14.15
CA ILE A 25 5.46 1.86 12.95
C ILE A 25 4.38 2.86 13.32
N GLN A 26 3.74 2.71 14.48
CA GLN A 26 2.78 3.71 14.94
C GLN A 26 3.43 5.10 15.02
N ALA A 27 4.65 5.17 15.57
CA ALA A 27 5.39 6.43 15.64
C ALA A 27 5.72 6.97 14.25
N PHE A 28 6.10 6.10 13.32
CA PHE A 28 6.38 6.49 11.93
C PHE A 28 5.16 7.09 11.26
N LEU A 29 3.99 6.43 11.42
CA LEU A 29 2.74 6.87 10.79
C LEU A 29 2.25 8.21 11.34
N MET A 30 2.58 8.53 12.59
CA MET A 30 2.17 9.78 13.24
C MET A 30 3.17 10.92 13.06
N ASP A 31 4.36 10.64 12.54
CA ASP A 31 5.40 11.65 12.35
C ASP A 31 5.12 12.48 11.10
N GLU A 32 4.80 13.76 11.31
CA GLU A 32 4.44 14.68 10.23
C GLU A 32 5.58 14.93 9.24
N ARG A 33 6.81 14.56 9.58
CA ARG A 33 7.95 14.68 8.66
C ARG A 33 7.91 13.59 7.58
N ASN A 34 7.14 12.53 7.79
CA ASN A 34 6.97 11.48 6.82
C ASN A 34 5.77 11.76 5.93
N THR A 35 5.88 11.44 4.65
CA THR A 35 4.78 11.52 3.70
C THR A 35 4.26 10.13 3.42
N LEU A 36 3.00 9.88 3.77
CA LEU A 36 2.34 8.61 3.48
C LEU A 36 1.67 8.70 2.11
N CYS A 37 1.79 7.64 1.33
CA CYS A 37 1.29 7.61 -0.04
C CYS A 37 0.40 6.39 -0.25
N PHE A 38 -0.57 6.53 -1.16
CA PHE A 38 -1.39 5.41 -1.63
C PHE A 38 -1.28 5.33 -3.16
N SER A 39 -1.39 4.12 -3.69
CA SER A 39 -1.30 3.91 -5.14
C SER A 39 -2.69 3.83 -5.76
N ASP A 40 -2.78 4.31 -7.01
CA ASP A 40 -3.94 4.06 -7.87
C ASP A 40 -4.26 2.57 -7.95
N ALA A 41 -3.23 1.71 -7.90
CA ALA A 41 -3.41 0.25 -7.95
C ALA A 41 -4.23 -0.26 -6.77
N SER A 42 -4.04 0.29 -5.57
CA SER A 42 -4.83 -0.09 -4.40
C SER A 42 -6.31 0.28 -4.58
N ILE A 43 -6.57 1.45 -5.12
CA ILE A 43 -7.94 1.91 -5.35
C ILE A 43 -8.60 1.06 -6.44
N TRP A 44 -7.85 0.70 -7.48
CA TRP A 44 -8.34 -0.19 -8.53
C TRP A 44 -8.69 -1.57 -7.96
N GLU A 45 -7.83 -2.13 -7.13
CA GLU A 45 -8.10 -3.40 -6.45
C GLU A 45 -9.40 -3.34 -5.64
N LEU A 46 -9.58 -2.28 -4.85
CA LEU A 46 -10.79 -2.08 -4.05
C LEU A 46 -12.02 -1.91 -4.92
N ALA A 47 -11.90 -1.21 -6.05
CA ALA A 47 -13.02 -1.01 -6.99
C ALA A 47 -13.46 -2.33 -7.62
N ILE A 48 -12.50 -3.19 -7.97
CA ILE A 48 -12.81 -4.52 -8.51
C ILE A 48 -13.57 -5.35 -7.46
N LYS A 49 -13.07 -5.38 -6.22
CA LYS A 49 -13.72 -6.12 -5.14
C LYS A 49 -15.13 -5.60 -4.85
N ALA A 50 -15.31 -4.28 -4.85
CA ALA A 50 -16.61 -3.67 -4.64
C ALA A 50 -17.59 -4.03 -5.74
N SER A 51 -17.15 -4.10 -7.00
CA SER A 51 -18.02 -4.44 -8.13
C SER A 51 -18.44 -5.90 -8.13
N LEU A 52 -17.59 -6.79 -7.60
CA LEU A 52 -17.88 -8.23 -7.56
C LEU A 52 -18.69 -8.65 -6.32
N ARG A 53 -18.59 -7.90 -5.22
CA ARG A 53 -19.16 -8.29 -3.93
C ARG A 53 -19.84 -7.11 -3.23
N LYS A 54 -20.74 -6.44 -3.97
CA LYS A 54 -21.39 -5.20 -3.51
C LYS A 54 -22.12 -5.31 -2.17
N ASP A 55 -22.68 -6.49 -1.89
CA ASP A 55 -23.52 -6.73 -0.73
C ASP A 55 -22.72 -7.08 0.54
N ILE A 56 -21.47 -7.51 0.39
CA ILE A 56 -20.65 -7.96 1.51
C ILE A 56 -19.30 -7.25 1.63
N PHE A 57 -18.88 -6.53 0.60
CA PHE A 57 -17.63 -5.76 0.64
C PHE A 57 -17.91 -4.39 1.26
N PRO A 58 -17.33 -4.08 2.45
CA PRO A 58 -17.73 -2.91 3.24
C PRO A 58 -17.09 -1.59 2.81
N HIS A 59 -16.21 -1.60 1.79
CA HIS A 59 -15.42 -0.41 1.46
C HIS A 59 -15.89 0.20 0.14
N ASP A 60 -16.32 1.48 0.20
CA ASP A 60 -16.60 2.28 -0.99
C ASP A 60 -15.28 2.91 -1.47
N PRO A 61 -14.80 2.60 -2.69
CA PRO A 61 -13.52 3.12 -3.18
C PRO A 61 -13.44 4.65 -3.18
N GLN A 62 -14.51 5.35 -3.58
CA GLN A 62 -14.48 6.81 -3.58
C GLN A 62 -14.32 7.38 -2.18
N ARG A 63 -15.01 6.80 -1.21
CA ARG A 63 -14.90 7.22 0.18
C ARG A 63 -13.49 6.98 0.73
N ILE A 64 -12.87 5.86 0.34
CA ILE A 64 -11.49 5.56 0.75
C ILE A 64 -10.55 6.64 0.20
N VAL A 65 -10.68 7.00 -1.09
CA VAL A 65 -9.87 8.08 -1.68
C VAL A 65 -10.05 9.38 -0.92
N ASP A 66 -11.29 9.77 -0.67
CA ASP A 66 -11.60 11.03 0.00
C ASP A 66 -11.00 11.06 1.41
N GLU A 67 -11.13 9.97 2.15
CA GLU A 67 -10.58 9.88 3.50
C GLU A 67 -9.04 9.90 3.51
N LEU A 68 -8.40 9.22 2.56
CA LEU A 68 -6.93 9.23 2.47
C LEU A 68 -6.40 10.63 2.17
N LEU A 69 -7.01 11.32 1.21
CA LEU A 69 -6.61 12.70 0.88
C LEU A 69 -6.84 13.63 2.07
N ASP A 70 -7.94 13.45 2.78
CA ASP A 70 -8.27 14.24 3.96
C ASP A 70 -7.26 14.03 5.08
N GLN A 71 -6.72 12.82 5.19
CA GLN A 71 -5.66 12.49 6.16
C GLN A 71 -4.27 12.95 5.71
N GLY A 72 -4.14 13.55 4.54
CA GLY A 72 -2.87 14.07 4.05
C GLY A 72 -2.04 13.09 3.22
N PHE A 73 -2.59 11.95 2.86
CA PHE A 73 -1.89 11.01 1.97
C PHE A 73 -1.73 11.60 0.58
N GLU A 74 -0.62 11.28 -0.07
CA GLU A 74 -0.36 11.65 -1.46
C GLU A 74 -0.66 10.48 -2.38
N GLU A 75 -1.23 10.79 -3.54
CA GLU A 75 -1.49 9.80 -4.58
C GLU A 75 -0.20 9.45 -5.33
N THR A 76 0.08 8.16 -5.50
CA THR A 76 1.15 7.65 -6.36
C THR A 76 0.52 7.07 -7.61
N ARG A 77 0.67 7.78 -8.73
CA ARG A 77 0.09 7.35 -9.99
C ARG A 77 0.91 6.24 -10.62
N ILE A 78 0.21 5.31 -11.28
CA ILE A 78 0.86 4.26 -12.06
C ILE A 78 1.45 4.87 -13.33
N ARG A 79 2.77 4.63 -13.55
CA ARG A 79 3.48 5.08 -14.73
C ARG A 79 3.96 3.87 -15.50
N LEU A 80 4.25 4.05 -16.80
CA LEU A 80 4.77 2.96 -17.62
C LEU A 80 6.07 2.39 -17.05
N ARG A 81 6.93 3.24 -16.48
CA ARG A 81 8.18 2.77 -15.86
C ARG A 81 7.93 1.81 -14.70
N HIS A 82 6.82 1.97 -13.98
CA HIS A 82 6.43 1.04 -12.92
C HIS A 82 5.99 -0.29 -13.49
N ILE A 83 5.15 -0.25 -14.52
CA ILE A 83 4.59 -1.45 -15.15
C ILE A 83 5.71 -2.29 -15.77
N VAL A 84 6.57 -1.65 -16.54
CA VAL A 84 7.69 -2.33 -17.22
C VAL A 84 8.63 -2.98 -16.20
N ALA A 85 8.85 -2.32 -15.06
CA ALA A 85 9.75 -2.83 -14.02
C ALA A 85 9.24 -4.11 -13.36
N VAL A 86 7.93 -4.40 -13.40
CA VAL A 86 7.35 -5.60 -12.78
C VAL A 86 8.00 -6.88 -13.33
N GLN A 87 8.42 -6.89 -14.59
CA GLN A 87 9.07 -8.07 -15.19
C GLN A 87 10.37 -8.47 -14.48
N GLN A 88 11.01 -7.54 -13.76
CA GLN A 88 12.27 -7.79 -13.07
C GLN A 88 12.10 -8.49 -11.73
N LEU A 89 10.87 -8.53 -11.18
CA LEU A 89 10.62 -9.24 -9.94
C LEU A 89 10.54 -10.74 -10.18
N PRO A 90 11.28 -11.55 -9.40
CA PRO A 90 11.08 -13.00 -9.43
C PRO A 90 9.64 -13.36 -9.10
N LEU A 91 9.14 -14.48 -9.65
CA LEU A 91 7.75 -14.87 -9.45
C LEU A 91 7.58 -15.64 -8.13
N LEU A 92 7.87 -14.98 -7.01
CA LEU A 92 7.63 -15.52 -5.67
C LEU A 92 6.20 -15.26 -5.21
N HIS A 93 5.62 -14.15 -5.63
CA HIS A 93 4.25 -13.75 -5.35
C HIS A 93 3.54 -13.50 -6.67
N ARG A 94 2.32 -14.01 -6.81
CA ARG A 94 1.59 -13.96 -8.07
C ARG A 94 0.61 -12.79 -8.18
N ASP A 95 0.27 -12.15 -7.07
CA ASP A 95 -0.69 -11.07 -7.05
C ASP A 95 -0.15 -9.88 -7.86
N PRO A 96 -0.79 -9.51 -8.97
CA PRO A 96 -0.30 -8.45 -9.82
C PRO A 96 -0.37 -7.07 -9.16
N PHE A 97 -1.33 -6.85 -8.26
CA PHE A 97 -1.43 -5.57 -7.55
C PHE A 97 -0.24 -5.40 -6.61
N ASP A 98 0.08 -6.41 -5.82
CA ASP A 98 1.21 -6.36 -4.88
C ASP A 98 2.52 -6.20 -5.61
N ARG A 99 2.70 -6.91 -6.72
CA ARG A 99 3.90 -6.79 -7.54
C ARG A 99 4.07 -5.38 -8.10
N LEU A 100 2.98 -4.78 -8.56
CA LEU A 100 3.01 -3.41 -9.07
C LEU A 100 3.33 -2.41 -7.96
N LEU A 101 2.72 -2.56 -6.79
CA LEU A 101 2.99 -1.71 -5.63
C LEU A 101 4.47 -1.75 -5.24
N MET A 102 5.05 -2.95 -5.20
CA MET A 102 6.47 -3.10 -4.90
C MET A 102 7.33 -2.32 -5.88
N MET A 103 7.03 -2.40 -7.17
CA MET A 103 7.85 -1.72 -8.18
C MET A 103 7.61 -0.21 -8.21
N GLN A 104 6.42 0.24 -7.86
CA GLN A 104 6.20 1.68 -7.67
C GLN A 104 7.11 2.22 -6.56
N ALA A 105 7.19 1.52 -5.44
CA ALA A 105 8.04 1.92 -4.33
C ALA A 105 9.52 1.87 -4.72
N GLU A 106 9.95 0.79 -5.35
CA GLU A 106 11.36 0.63 -5.73
C GLU A 106 11.80 1.68 -6.74
N VAL A 107 11.04 1.87 -7.81
CA VAL A 107 11.38 2.81 -8.88
C VAL A 107 11.36 4.26 -8.38
N ASP A 108 10.40 4.61 -7.54
CA ASP A 108 10.26 5.96 -7.02
C ASP A 108 11.01 6.18 -5.70
N ARG A 109 11.77 5.18 -5.26
CA ARG A 109 12.63 5.23 -4.06
C ARG A 109 11.85 5.58 -2.79
N MET A 110 10.74 4.89 -2.60
CA MET A 110 9.95 5.00 -1.39
C MET A 110 10.10 3.74 -0.54
N LEU A 111 9.84 3.86 0.76
CA LEU A 111 9.59 2.68 1.58
C LEU A 111 8.25 2.07 1.16
N PHE A 112 8.12 0.77 1.35
CA PHE A 112 6.86 0.06 1.13
C PHE A 112 6.42 -0.59 2.43
N LEU A 113 5.30 -0.13 2.99
CA LEU A 113 4.77 -0.62 4.26
C LEU A 113 3.76 -1.72 3.99
N SER A 114 4.03 -2.92 4.48
CA SER A 114 3.19 -4.09 4.26
C SER A 114 3.21 -5.03 5.45
N ALA A 115 2.26 -5.95 5.51
CA ALA A 115 2.23 -7.06 6.46
C ALA A 115 2.16 -8.41 5.74
N ASP A 116 2.25 -8.41 4.42
CA ASP A 116 2.09 -9.62 3.62
C ASP A 116 3.36 -10.46 3.64
N SER A 117 3.25 -11.71 4.12
CA SER A 117 4.39 -12.62 4.22
C SER A 117 4.99 -12.97 2.86
N GLN A 118 4.18 -12.99 1.79
CA GLN A 118 4.67 -13.29 0.46
C GLN A 118 5.52 -12.14 -0.10
N ILE A 119 5.17 -10.90 0.24
CA ILE A 119 5.98 -9.73 -0.10
C ILE A 119 7.32 -9.79 0.66
N MET A 120 7.28 -10.18 1.93
CA MET A 120 8.51 -10.28 2.75
C MET A 120 9.51 -11.29 2.18
N GLN A 121 9.06 -12.32 1.44
CA GLN A 121 9.93 -13.32 0.82
C GLN A 121 10.92 -12.72 -0.17
N TYR A 122 10.63 -11.56 -0.76
CA TYR A 122 11.54 -10.88 -1.69
C TYR A 122 12.78 -10.31 -0.99
N GLN A 123 12.75 -10.15 0.33
CA GLN A 123 13.87 -9.63 1.13
C GLN A 123 14.43 -8.31 0.60
N LYS A 124 13.54 -7.41 0.19
CA LYS A 124 13.91 -6.08 -0.29
C LYS A 124 14.11 -5.13 0.90
N GLU A 125 15.19 -4.37 0.88
CA GLU A 125 15.52 -3.45 1.96
C GLU A 125 14.46 -2.36 2.16
N TYR A 126 13.79 -1.94 1.09
CA TYR A 126 12.78 -0.88 1.17
C TYR A 126 11.44 -1.38 1.71
N VAL A 127 11.23 -2.69 1.80
CA VAL A 127 10.00 -3.26 2.33
C VAL A 127 10.07 -3.33 3.84
N VAL A 128 9.07 -2.75 4.50
CA VAL A 128 8.99 -2.67 5.96
C VAL A 128 7.78 -3.45 6.43
N ASP A 129 8.01 -4.43 7.30
CA ASP A 129 6.94 -5.18 7.93
C ASP A 129 6.32 -4.32 9.05
N VAL A 130 5.04 -3.96 8.88
CA VAL A 130 4.38 -3.05 9.82
C VAL A 130 4.11 -3.67 11.18
N ARG A 131 4.25 -5.00 11.31
CA ARG A 131 4.05 -5.71 12.57
C ARG A 131 5.35 -6.02 13.31
N ALA A 132 6.48 -5.74 12.70
CA ALA A 132 7.78 -6.08 13.28
C ALA A 132 8.42 -4.94 14.09
#